data_6dca7d23300b392f2d0ab95f1b95bc00
#
_entry.id   6dca7d23300b392f2d0ab95f1b95bc00
#
_cell.length_a   1.000
_cell.length_b   1.000
_cell.length_c   1.000
_cell.angle_alpha   90.00
_cell.angle_beta   90.00
_cell.angle_gamma   90.00
#
_symmetry.space_group_name_H-M   'P 1'
#
loop_
_entity.id
_entity.type
_entity.pdbx_description
1 polymer ?
#
loop_
_entity_poly.entity_id
_entity_poly.type
_entity_poly.pdbx_seq_one_letter_code
_entity_poly.pdbx_strand_id
1 'polypeptide(L)'
;LEIYNSLNKKKCTKENKYMALNEFCRTELLIGEEGIEKLNNSKVIVFGIGGVGSFVVEALTRAGVGNLILVDNDTICISNLNRQIHATQSKVGNIKVEAMKERVLSINPNCNVEAKQEFITADNIEEIIPSDIDYVVDAIDTVTSKLALAEYCYKNDIKLIASMGTGNKMDPTQFRVTDVFKTKVCPLAKVMRTE
;
A
#
# COMPACT_ATOMS: atom_id res chain seq x y z
N LEU A 1 -19.97 11.46 17.10
CA LEU A 1 -19.60 12.45 18.11
C LEU A 1 -19.59 11.84 19.52
N GLU A 2 -20.59 11.02 19.90
CA GLU A 2 -20.65 10.38 21.24
C GLU A 2 -19.56 9.32 21.43
N ILE A 3 -19.23 8.53 20.42
CA ILE A 3 -18.13 7.56 20.44
C ILE A 3 -16.78 8.28 20.57
N TYR A 4 -16.58 9.38 19.86
CA TYR A 4 -15.40 10.22 19.96
C TYR A 4 -15.22 10.83 21.35
N ASN A 5 -16.31 11.26 21.98
CA ASN A 5 -16.31 11.81 23.32
C ASN A 5 -16.14 10.77 24.42
N SER A 6 -16.57 9.51 24.21
CA SER A 6 -16.34 8.41 25.16
C SER A 6 -14.88 7.93 25.15
N LEU A 7 -14.24 7.92 23.99
CA LEU A 7 -12.82 7.61 23.84
C LEU A 7 -11.90 8.69 24.44
N ASN A 8 -12.27 9.95 24.31
CA ASN A 8 -11.54 11.05 24.94
C ASN A 8 -11.72 11.14 26.48
N LYS A 9 -12.72 10.46 27.06
CA LYS A 9 -12.89 10.36 28.51
C LYS A 9 -12.07 9.23 29.17
N LYS A 10 -11.53 8.28 28.40
CA LYS A 10 -10.39 7.47 28.83
C LYS A 10 -9.10 8.29 28.69
N LYS A 11 -9.10 9.44 29.32
CA LYS A 11 -7.98 10.36 29.37
C LYS A 11 -6.74 9.68 29.92
N CYS A 12 -5.64 10.16 29.42
CA CYS A 12 -4.43 10.47 30.17
C CYS A 12 -4.73 10.74 31.66
N THR A 13 -5.13 9.76 32.41
CA THR A 13 -5.03 9.79 33.86
C THR A 13 -3.56 9.78 34.20
N LYS A 14 -3.17 10.35 35.33
CA LYS A 14 -1.76 10.46 35.75
C LYS A 14 -1.00 9.12 35.74
N GLU A 15 -1.69 7.99 35.65
CA GLU A 15 -1.14 6.63 35.55
C GLU A 15 -0.62 6.26 34.16
N ASN A 16 -1.13 6.89 33.07
CA ASN A 16 -0.61 6.73 31.71
C ASN A 16 0.66 7.56 31.42
N LYS A 17 1.28 8.12 32.41
CA LYS A 17 2.50 8.95 32.31
C LYS A 17 3.75 8.14 31.91
N TYR A 18 3.63 6.82 31.75
CA TYR A 18 4.72 5.89 31.47
C TYR A 18 4.51 5.03 30.22
N MET A 19 3.48 5.26 29.38
CA MET A 19 3.52 4.70 28.04
C MET A 19 4.63 5.43 27.29
N ALA A 20 5.73 4.73 27.01
CA ALA A 20 6.77 5.24 26.16
C ALA A 20 6.14 5.66 24.83
N LEU A 21 6.27 6.96 24.48
CA LEU A 21 5.78 7.45 23.18
C LEU A 21 6.49 6.65 22.09
N ASN A 22 5.74 5.92 21.30
CA ASN A 22 6.22 5.25 20.11
C ASN A 22 5.57 5.86 18.87
N GLU A 23 6.08 5.53 17.70
CA GLU A 23 5.65 6.05 16.41
C GLU A 23 4.18 5.76 16.09
N PHE A 24 3.58 4.74 16.71
CA PHE A 24 2.21 4.27 16.44
C PHE A 24 1.19 4.65 17.52
N CYS A 25 1.60 5.34 18.59
CA CYS A 25 0.71 5.65 19.72
C CYS A 25 -0.58 6.38 19.31
N ARG A 26 -0.57 7.17 18.22
CA ARG A 26 -1.78 7.84 17.70
C ARG A 26 -2.71 6.89 16.96
N THR A 27 -2.16 5.93 16.24
CA THR A 27 -2.91 4.85 15.58
C THR A 27 -3.51 3.92 16.64
N GLU A 28 -2.74 3.57 17.66
CA GLU A 28 -3.17 2.76 18.79
C GLU A 28 -4.40 3.33 19.52
N LEU A 29 -4.48 4.66 19.66
CA LEU A 29 -5.67 5.32 20.22
C LEU A 29 -6.96 5.06 19.42
N LEU A 30 -6.85 4.73 18.13
CA LEU A 30 -7.99 4.47 17.24
C LEU A 30 -8.36 3.00 17.16
N ILE A 31 -7.35 2.11 17.08
CA ILE A 31 -7.56 0.69 16.81
C ILE A 31 -7.19 -0.23 17.98
N GLY A 32 -6.63 0.33 19.04
CA GLY A 32 -6.17 -0.42 20.22
C GLY A 32 -4.84 -1.14 20.01
N GLU A 33 -4.32 -1.70 21.09
CA GLU A 33 -3.06 -2.47 21.10
C GLU A 33 -3.16 -3.71 20.20
N GLU A 34 -4.26 -4.47 20.28
CA GLU A 34 -4.53 -5.63 19.41
C GLU A 34 -4.51 -5.27 17.92
N GLY A 35 -5.02 -4.08 17.58
CA GLY A 35 -5.00 -3.57 16.19
C GLY A 35 -3.59 -3.27 15.71
N ILE A 36 -2.76 -2.67 16.54
CA ILE A 36 -1.33 -2.43 16.25
C ILE A 36 -0.58 -3.74 16.12
N GLU A 37 -0.78 -4.69 17.04
CA GLU A 37 -0.14 -6.01 16.97
C GLU A 37 -0.52 -6.74 15.67
N LYS A 38 -1.79 -6.69 15.27
CA LYS A 38 -2.25 -7.28 14.01
C LYS A 38 -1.57 -6.64 12.79
N LEU A 39 -1.45 -5.31 12.75
CA LEU A 39 -0.75 -4.61 11.65
C LEU A 39 0.74 -4.98 11.64
N ASN A 40 1.37 -5.02 12.80
CA ASN A 40 2.80 -5.34 12.92
C ASN A 40 3.13 -6.76 12.46
N ASN A 41 2.21 -7.70 12.65
CA ASN A 41 2.35 -9.07 12.18
C ASN A 41 1.90 -9.28 10.73
N SER A 42 1.20 -8.31 10.13
CA SER A 42 0.69 -8.43 8.77
C SER A 42 1.79 -8.32 7.71
N LYS A 43 1.63 -9.11 6.64
CA LYS A 43 2.49 -9.11 5.45
C LYS A 43 1.70 -8.63 4.24
N VAL A 44 2.10 -7.51 3.66
CA VAL A 44 1.44 -6.88 2.52
C VAL A 44 2.41 -6.75 1.35
N ILE A 45 1.98 -7.19 0.16
CA ILE A 45 2.72 -6.97 -1.09
C ILE A 45 2.07 -5.86 -1.89
N VAL A 46 2.90 -4.94 -2.41
CA VAL A 46 2.45 -3.82 -3.24
C VAL A 46 3.11 -3.91 -4.60
N PHE A 47 2.30 -4.11 -5.62
CA PHE A 47 2.71 -4.14 -7.02
C PHE A 47 2.52 -2.77 -7.67
N GLY A 48 3.60 -2.25 -8.26
CA GLY A 48 3.66 -0.92 -8.85
C GLY A 48 3.93 0.18 -7.82
N ILE A 49 5.16 0.67 -7.78
CA ILE A 49 5.60 1.74 -6.86
C ILE A 49 5.62 3.09 -7.60
N GLY A 50 4.51 3.37 -8.28
CA GLY A 50 4.27 4.60 -9.02
C GLY A 50 3.58 5.70 -8.19
N GLY A 51 2.76 6.53 -8.87
CA GLY A 51 2.04 7.64 -8.24
C GLY A 51 0.98 7.22 -7.23
N VAL A 52 0.43 6.01 -7.34
CA VAL A 52 -0.51 5.44 -6.37
C VAL A 52 0.23 4.58 -5.36
N GLY A 53 0.96 3.56 -5.83
CA GLY A 53 1.60 2.58 -4.93
C GLY A 53 2.60 3.18 -3.97
N SER A 54 3.35 4.21 -4.36
CA SER A 54 4.29 4.85 -3.43
C SER A 54 3.59 5.51 -2.24
N PHE A 55 2.42 6.11 -2.42
CA PHE A 55 1.61 6.65 -1.32
C PHE A 55 0.93 5.55 -0.50
N VAL A 56 0.55 4.44 -1.12
CA VAL A 56 0.05 3.26 -0.39
C VAL A 56 1.12 2.72 0.55
N VAL A 57 2.35 2.51 0.06
CA VAL A 57 3.47 2.05 0.90
C VAL A 57 3.74 3.02 2.04
N GLU A 58 3.75 4.33 1.77
CA GLU A 58 3.89 5.37 2.81
C GLU A 58 2.81 5.23 3.89
N ALA A 59 1.55 5.09 3.49
CA ALA A 59 0.43 4.98 4.41
C ALA A 59 0.49 3.69 5.25
N LEU A 60 0.79 2.54 4.64
CA LEU A 60 0.94 1.26 5.32
C LEU A 60 2.08 1.29 6.34
N THR A 61 3.23 1.86 5.96
CA THR A 61 4.38 2.04 6.86
C THR A 61 4.02 2.86 8.09
N ARG A 62 3.33 3.99 7.90
CA ARG A 62 2.90 4.88 8.99
C ARG A 62 1.77 4.30 9.84
N ALA A 63 0.98 3.41 9.29
CA ALA A 63 -0.04 2.67 10.03
C ALA A 63 0.54 1.57 10.93
N GLY A 64 1.79 1.13 10.69
CA GLY A 64 2.46 0.11 11.49
C GLY A 64 2.44 -1.29 10.89
N VAL A 65 2.25 -1.43 9.57
CA VAL A 65 2.41 -2.72 8.90
C VAL A 65 3.87 -3.17 9.03
N GLY A 66 4.08 -4.37 9.57
CA GLY A 66 5.42 -4.84 9.93
C GLY A 66 6.17 -5.54 8.81
N ASN A 67 5.49 -6.05 7.77
CA ASN A 67 6.17 -6.73 6.65
C ASN A 67 5.63 -6.21 5.33
N LEU A 68 6.51 -5.67 4.49
CA LEU A 68 6.19 -5.11 3.18
C LEU A 68 7.05 -5.76 2.10
N ILE A 69 6.41 -6.19 1.01
CA ILE A 69 7.09 -6.61 -0.23
C ILE A 69 6.75 -5.58 -1.30
N LEU A 70 7.76 -4.97 -1.89
CA LEU A 70 7.63 -3.92 -2.90
C LEU A 70 8.07 -4.47 -4.25
N VAL A 71 7.19 -4.42 -5.25
CA VAL A 71 7.47 -4.96 -6.60
C VAL A 71 7.26 -3.88 -7.65
N ASP A 72 8.32 -3.52 -8.35
CA ASP A 72 8.32 -2.57 -9.48
C ASP A 72 9.63 -2.74 -10.26
N ASN A 73 9.59 -2.78 -11.57
CA ASN A 73 10.77 -2.99 -12.41
C ASN A 73 11.49 -1.70 -12.82
N ASP A 74 10.91 -0.53 -12.56
CA ASP A 74 11.38 0.74 -13.08
C ASP A 74 12.49 1.38 -12.24
N THR A 75 13.16 2.34 -12.86
CA THR A 75 13.99 3.36 -12.20
C THR A 75 13.25 4.70 -12.10
N ILE A 76 13.73 5.55 -11.20
CA ILE A 76 13.17 6.90 -11.00
C ILE A 76 13.57 7.79 -12.18
N CYS A 77 12.56 8.31 -12.87
CA CYS A 77 12.72 9.30 -13.93
C CYS A 77 12.42 10.71 -13.40
N ILE A 78 13.00 11.73 -14.03
CA ILE A 78 12.75 13.16 -13.70
C ILE A 78 11.25 13.50 -13.76
N SER A 79 10.51 12.88 -14.67
CA SER A 79 9.05 13.05 -14.82
C SER A 79 8.22 12.43 -13.67
N ASN A 80 8.84 11.66 -12.79
CA ASN A 80 8.16 11.05 -11.65
C ASN A 80 8.07 11.99 -10.43
N LEU A 81 8.91 13.02 -10.37
CA LEU A 81 9.01 13.92 -9.22
C LEU A 81 7.70 14.62 -8.85
N ASN A 82 6.81 14.81 -9.81
CA ASN A 82 5.55 15.51 -9.60
C ASN A 82 4.50 14.72 -8.81
N ARG A 83 4.67 13.36 -8.69
CA ARG A 83 3.61 12.51 -8.11
C ARG A 83 4.07 11.24 -7.38
N GLN A 84 5.35 10.88 -7.40
CA GLN A 84 5.87 9.69 -6.71
C GLN A 84 6.65 10.13 -5.47
N ILE A 85 6.23 9.68 -4.28
CA ILE A 85 6.71 10.21 -3.02
C ILE A 85 8.20 9.92 -2.74
N HIS A 86 8.74 8.83 -3.28
CA HIS A 86 10.16 8.47 -3.16
C HIS A 86 11.04 9.17 -4.20
N ALA A 87 10.42 9.75 -5.24
CA ALA A 87 11.15 10.43 -6.30
C ALA A 87 11.58 11.83 -5.85
N THR A 88 12.89 12.04 -5.75
CA THR A 88 13.52 13.33 -5.48
C THR A 88 14.64 13.59 -6.50
N GLN A 89 15.12 14.83 -6.62
CA GLN A 89 16.20 15.17 -7.54
C GLN A 89 17.44 14.28 -7.34
N SER A 90 17.79 14.01 -6.09
CA SER A 90 18.96 13.19 -5.74
C SER A 90 18.76 11.68 -5.97
N LYS A 91 17.53 11.24 -6.23
CA LYS A 91 17.19 9.82 -6.45
C LYS A 91 16.91 9.50 -7.92
N VAL A 92 16.96 10.47 -8.83
CA VAL A 92 16.78 10.21 -10.28
C VAL A 92 17.84 9.21 -10.76
N GLY A 93 17.39 8.17 -11.46
CA GLY A 93 18.22 7.04 -11.93
C GLY A 93 18.28 5.85 -10.96
N ASN A 94 17.89 6.00 -9.70
CA ASN A 94 17.86 4.89 -8.75
C ASN A 94 16.66 3.98 -9.00
N ILE A 95 16.78 2.71 -8.58
CA ILE A 95 15.70 1.71 -8.63
C ILE A 95 14.58 2.16 -7.69
N LYS A 96 13.32 2.17 -8.18
CA LYS A 96 12.17 2.66 -7.41
C LYS A 96 11.95 1.91 -6.10
N VAL A 97 11.98 0.58 -6.15
CA VAL A 97 11.73 -0.27 -4.96
C VAL A 97 12.81 -0.08 -3.90
N GLU A 98 14.07 0.13 -4.29
CA GLU A 98 15.15 0.40 -3.34
C GLU A 98 15.03 1.79 -2.69
N ALA A 99 14.72 2.82 -3.48
CA ALA A 99 14.48 4.16 -2.96
C ALA A 99 13.26 4.20 -2.01
N MET A 100 12.22 3.41 -2.30
CA MET A 100 11.06 3.30 -1.43
C MET A 100 11.36 2.50 -0.17
N LYS A 101 12.17 1.44 -0.25
CA LYS A 101 12.66 0.68 0.91
C LYS A 101 13.44 1.58 1.89
N GLU A 102 14.38 2.38 1.39
CA GLU A 102 15.09 3.35 2.22
C GLU A 102 14.11 4.30 2.93
N ARG A 103 13.08 4.75 2.23
CA ARG A 103 12.06 5.62 2.79
C ARG A 103 11.24 4.91 3.88
N VAL A 104 10.80 3.67 3.66
CA VAL A 104 10.10 2.86 4.67
C VAL A 104 10.93 2.75 5.93
N LEU A 105 12.19 2.35 5.80
CA LEU A 105 13.11 2.18 6.94
C LEU A 105 13.44 3.49 7.65
N SER A 106 13.36 4.63 6.97
CA SER A 106 13.50 5.95 7.61
C SER A 106 12.29 6.35 8.45
N ILE A 107 11.12 5.73 8.23
CA ILE A 107 9.87 5.98 8.96
C ILE A 107 9.66 4.94 10.05
N ASN A 108 9.78 3.66 9.69
CA ASN A 108 9.66 2.52 10.57
C ASN A 108 10.91 1.62 10.41
N PRO A 109 11.95 1.81 11.22
CA PRO A 109 13.19 1.05 11.13
C PRO A 109 13.02 -0.44 11.47
N ASN A 110 11.91 -0.81 12.12
CA ASN A 110 11.59 -2.19 12.49
C ASN A 110 10.78 -2.93 11.41
N CYS A 111 10.35 -2.25 10.35
CA CYS A 111 9.63 -2.88 9.26
C CYS A 111 10.55 -3.82 8.46
N ASN A 112 10.11 -5.06 8.26
CA ASN A 112 10.78 -5.98 7.35
C ASN A 112 10.36 -5.64 5.92
N VAL A 113 11.31 -5.17 5.09
CA VAL A 113 11.02 -4.71 3.71
C VAL A 113 11.83 -5.51 2.71
N GLU A 114 11.14 -6.21 1.85
CA GLU A 114 11.70 -6.87 0.68
C GLU A 114 11.46 -6.01 -0.57
N ALA A 115 12.51 -5.71 -1.32
CA ALA A 115 12.46 -4.96 -2.57
C ALA A 115 12.76 -5.89 -3.74
N LYS A 116 11.80 -6.05 -4.67
CA LYS A 116 11.90 -6.88 -5.87
C LYS A 116 11.83 -6.00 -7.10
N GLN A 117 12.94 -5.86 -7.80
CA GLN A 117 12.98 -5.17 -9.10
C GLN A 117 12.52 -6.14 -10.19
N GLU A 118 11.22 -6.38 -10.27
CA GLU A 118 10.65 -7.35 -11.17
C GLU A 118 9.43 -6.81 -11.92
N PHE A 119 9.29 -7.22 -13.18
CA PHE A 119 8.08 -7.02 -13.95
C PHE A 119 7.17 -8.22 -13.76
N ILE A 120 5.91 -8.00 -13.35
CA ILE A 120 4.95 -9.08 -13.07
C ILE A 120 4.30 -9.60 -14.34
N THR A 121 4.29 -10.92 -14.49
CA THR A 121 3.64 -11.65 -15.58
C THR A 121 2.84 -12.82 -15.01
N ALA A 122 2.01 -13.47 -15.83
CA ALA A 122 1.33 -14.69 -15.41
C ALA A 122 2.29 -15.83 -15.03
N ASP A 123 3.50 -15.86 -15.64
CA ASP A 123 4.46 -16.95 -15.46
C ASP A 123 5.25 -16.86 -14.16
N ASN A 124 5.45 -15.63 -13.60
CA ASN A 124 6.30 -15.44 -12.41
C ASN A 124 5.52 -15.05 -11.14
N ILE A 125 4.20 -14.89 -11.24
CA ILE A 125 3.36 -14.41 -10.14
C ILE A 125 3.42 -15.33 -8.91
N GLU A 126 3.43 -16.64 -9.13
CA GLU A 126 3.48 -17.66 -8.08
C GLU A 126 4.81 -17.65 -7.30
N GLU A 127 5.90 -17.28 -7.98
CA GLU A 127 7.24 -17.16 -7.36
C GLU A 127 7.37 -15.86 -6.55
N ILE A 128 6.64 -14.82 -6.95
CA ILE A 128 6.73 -13.49 -6.33
C ILE A 128 5.85 -13.39 -5.08
N ILE A 129 4.65 -13.97 -5.09
CA ILE A 129 3.69 -13.89 -3.98
C ILE A 129 3.92 -15.07 -3.02
N PRO A 130 4.39 -14.82 -1.79
CA PRO A 130 4.56 -15.89 -0.82
C PRO A 130 3.21 -16.41 -0.32
N SER A 131 3.17 -17.69 0.07
CA SER A 131 1.94 -18.37 0.52
C SER A 131 1.35 -17.81 1.82
N ASP A 132 2.14 -17.07 2.61
CA ASP A 132 1.77 -16.46 3.88
C ASP A 132 1.41 -14.97 3.75
N ILE A 133 1.05 -14.53 2.54
CA ILE A 133 0.64 -13.15 2.29
C ILE A 133 -0.77 -12.85 2.85
N ASP A 134 -0.94 -11.77 3.59
CA ASP A 134 -2.24 -11.38 4.13
C ASP A 134 -3.04 -10.53 3.14
N TYR A 135 -2.36 -9.70 2.34
CA TYR A 135 -3.02 -8.76 1.45
C TYR A 135 -2.16 -8.36 0.25
N VAL A 136 -2.80 -8.25 -0.89
CA VAL A 136 -2.19 -7.79 -2.16
C VAL A 136 -2.75 -6.43 -2.54
N VAL A 137 -1.87 -5.49 -2.85
CA VAL A 137 -2.22 -4.18 -3.40
C VAL A 137 -1.72 -4.10 -4.84
N ASP A 138 -2.64 -3.90 -5.76
CA ASP A 138 -2.36 -3.71 -7.18
C ASP A 138 -2.45 -2.23 -7.56
N ALA A 139 -1.31 -1.60 -7.78
CA ALA A 139 -1.18 -0.24 -8.28
C ALA A 139 -0.46 -0.20 -9.66
N ILE A 140 -0.51 -1.32 -10.40
CA ILE A 140 0.07 -1.46 -11.74
C ILE A 140 -0.82 -0.74 -12.76
N ASP A 141 -0.26 -0.26 -13.85
CA ASP A 141 -0.99 0.33 -14.99
C ASP A 141 -1.08 -0.60 -16.21
N THR A 142 -0.29 -1.67 -16.25
CA THR A 142 -0.29 -2.66 -17.33
C THR A 142 -1.47 -3.63 -17.19
N VAL A 143 -2.37 -3.64 -18.17
CA VAL A 143 -3.62 -4.43 -18.13
C VAL A 143 -3.36 -5.92 -17.98
N THR A 144 -2.45 -6.48 -18.75
CA THR A 144 -2.15 -7.92 -18.73
C THR A 144 -1.67 -8.39 -17.35
N SER A 145 -0.78 -7.62 -16.72
CA SER A 145 -0.30 -7.90 -15.37
C SER A 145 -1.40 -7.78 -14.31
N LYS A 146 -2.31 -6.79 -14.46
CA LYS A 146 -3.47 -6.63 -13.55
C LYS A 146 -4.43 -7.80 -13.64
N LEU A 147 -4.73 -8.27 -14.85
CA LEU A 147 -5.62 -9.42 -15.07
C LEU A 147 -5.02 -10.68 -14.47
N ALA A 148 -3.74 -10.97 -14.77
CA ALA A 148 -3.04 -12.12 -14.21
C ALA A 148 -3.03 -12.09 -12.67
N LEU A 149 -2.77 -10.92 -12.08
CA LEU A 149 -2.76 -10.74 -10.63
C LEU A 149 -4.15 -10.95 -10.01
N ALA A 150 -5.19 -10.40 -10.64
CA ALA A 150 -6.57 -10.56 -10.17
C ALA A 150 -7.01 -12.03 -10.24
N GLU A 151 -6.71 -12.71 -11.34
CA GLU A 151 -7.01 -14.13 -11.53
C GLU A 151 -6.27 -15.02 -10.53
N TYR A 152 -4.97 -14.76 -10.31
CA TYR A 152 -4.17 -15.50 -9.34
C TYR A 152 -4.71 -15.33 -7.91
N CYS A 153 -4.97 -14.09 -7.50
CA CYS A 153 -5.52 -13.81 -6.18
C CYS A 153 -6.89 -14.46 -5.97
N TYR A 154 -7.75 -14.43 -6.99
CA TYR A 154 -9.08 -15.07 -6.94
C TYR A 154 -8.97 -16.59 -6.79
N LYS A 155 -8.11 -17.24 -7.58
CA LYS A 155 -7.92 -18.71 -7.54
C LYS A 155 -7.36 -19.21 -6.22
N ASN A 156 -6.56 -18.39 -5.54
CA ASN A 156 -5.88 -18.74 -4.29
C ASN A 156 -6.52 -18.13 -3.04
N ASP A 157 -7.72 -17.53 -3.16
CA ASP A 157 -8.45 -16.87 -2.05
C ASP A 157 -7.61 -15.78 -1.33
N ILE A 158 -6.78 -15.06 -2.08
CA ILE A 158 -5.93 -13.99 -1.57
C ILE A 158 -6.68 -12.65 -1.66
N LYS A 159 -6.68 -11.89 -0.56
CA LYS A 159 -7.32 -10.57 -0.53
C LYS A 159 -6.57 -9.59 -1.42
N LEU A 160 -7.30 -8.96 -2.34
CA LEU A 160 -6.78 -8.01 -3.31
C LEU A 160 -7.54 -6.68 -3.26
N ILE A 161 -6.81 -5.57 -3.27
CA ILE A 161 -7.33 -4.27 -3.64
C ILE A 161 -6.58 -3.75 -4.86
N ALA A 162 -7.30 -3.35 -5.92
CA ALA A 162 -6.72 -2.86 -7.15
C ALA A 162 -7.09 -1.39 -7.40
N SER A 163 -6.08 -0.55 -7.63
CA SER A 163 -6.31 0.81 -8.13
C SER A 163 -6.58 0.77 -9.63
N MET A 164 -7.69 1.37 -10.03
CA MET A 164 -7.96 1.60 -11.45
C MET A 164 -7.29 2.91 -11.93
N GLY A 165 -7.55 3.34 -13.16
CA GLY A 165 -6.94 4.54 -13.71
C GLY A 165 -7.29 5.80 -12.92
N THR A 166 -6.27 6.50 -12.41
CA THR A 166 -6.40 7.74 -11.64
C THR A 166 -6.13 9.00 -12.47
N GLY A 167 -5.50 8.86 -13.64
CA GLY A 167 -5.20 9.98 -14.54
C GLY A 167 -6.45 10.72 -15.02
N ASN A 168 -6.34 12.03 -15.21
CA ASN A 168 -7.40 12.93 -15.69
C ASN A 168 -8.67 12.95 -14.82
N LYS A 169 -8.57 12.62 -13.55
CA LYS A 169 -9.65 12.69 -12.56
C LYS A 169 -9.38 13.83 -11.60
N MET A 170 -9.98 14.99 -11.89
CA MET A 170 -9.69 16.25 -11.21
C MET A 170 -10.35 16.37 -9.83
N ASP A 171 -11.45 15.64 -9.60
CA ASP A 171 -12.16 15.64 -8.34
C ASP A 171 -11.87 14.37 -7.54
N PRO A 172 -10.99 14.42 -6.53
CA PRO A 172 -10.62 13.25 -5.73
C PRO A 172 -11.77 12.73 -4.86
N THR A 173 -12.81 13.54 -4.61
CA THR A 173 -13.96 13.14 -3.77
C THR A 173 -14.86 12.11 -4.47
N GLN A 174 -14.68 11.92 -5.77
CA GLN A 174 -15.42 10.93 -6.56
C GLN A 174 -14.80 9.54 -6.59
N PHE A 175 -13.59 9.36 -6.05
CA PHE A 175 -13.01 8.02 -5.89
C PHE A 175 -13.82 7.21 -4.88
N ARG A 176 -14.01 5.93 -5.19
CA ARG A 176 -14.77 5.01 -4.35
C ARG A 176 -14.07 3.65 -4.28
N VAL A 177 -14.08 3.04 -3.12
CA VAL A 177 -13.78 1.62 -2.95
C VAL A 177 -15.06 0.85 -3.22
N THR A 178 -15.04 -0.01 -4.24
CA THR A 178 -16.22 -0.75 -4.68
C THR A 178 -15.80 -1.95 -5.51
N ASP A 179 -16.74 -2.87 -5.75
CA ASP A 179 -16.58 -3.95 -6.70
C ASP A 179 -16.32 -3.40 -8.12
N VAL A 180 -15.44 -4.07 -8.88
CA VAL A 180 -15.06 -3.64 -10.24
C VAL A 180 -16.28 -3.49 -11.16
N PHE A 181 -17.28 -4.34 -11.03
CA PHE A 181 -18.53 -4.29 -11.82
C PHE A 181 -19.39 -3.05 -11.52
N LYS A 182 -19.21 -2.41 -10.38
CA LYS A 182 -19.90 -1.18 -9.99
C LYS A 182 -19.13 0.10 -10.36
N THR A 183 -17.92 -0.03 -10.93
CA THR A 183 -17.10 1.12 -11.34
C THR A 183 -17.68 1.82 -12.56
N LYS A 184 -17.44 3.15 -12.67
CA LYS A 184 -17.90 3.99 -13.78
C LYS A 184 -16.77 4.89 -14.28
N VAL A 185 -16.88 5.37 -15.51
CA VAL A 185 -16.04 6.44 -16.12
C VAL A 185 -14.55 6.11 -16.27
N CYS A 186 -14.08 4.93 -15.88
CA CYS A 186 -12.67 4.56 -16.01
C CYS A 186 -12.46 3.58 -17.18
N PRO A 187 -11.66 3.94 -18.22
CA PRO A 187 -11.38 3.02 -19.34
C PRO A 187 -10.69 1.74 -18.88
N LEU A 188 -9.71 1.84 -17.98
CA LEU A 188 -9.02 0.67 -17.42
C LEU A 188 -10.00 -0.27 -16.70
N ALA A 189 -10.86 0.27 -15.82
CA ALA A 189 -11.87 -0.53 -15.14
C ALA A 189 -12.89 -1.15 -16.12
N LYS A 190 -13.14 -0.51 -17.27
CA LYS A 190 -13.98 -1.09 -18.33
C LYS A 190 -13.33 -2.34 -18.90
N VAL A 191 -12.05 -2.31 -19.22
CA VAL A 191 -11.31 -3.48 -19.72
C VAL A 191 -11.34 -4.60 -18.67
N MET A 192 -10.97 -4.29 -17.42
CA MET A 192 -10.98 -5.27 -16.30
C MET A 192 -12.33 -5.96 -16.05
N ARG A 193 -13.44 -5.37 -16.53
CA ARG A 193 -14.78 -5.98 -16.42
C ARG A 193 -15.15 -6.87 -17.60
N THR A 194 -14.46 -6.72 -18.73
CA THR A 194 -14.81 -7.42 -19.98
C THR A 194 -13.94 -8.64 -20.23
N GLU A 195 -12.78 -8.69 -19.64
CA GLU A 195 -11.84 -9.80 -19.68
C GLU A 195 -12.01 -10.71 -18.45
#